data_fb246c3b77677fcf15cabb8be8dd9953
#
_entry.id   fb246c3b77677fcf15cabb8be8dd9953
#
_cell.length_a   1.000
_cell.length_b   1.000
_cell.length_c   1.000
_cell.angle_alpha   90.00
_cell.angle_beta   90.00
_cell.angle_gamma   90.00
#
_symmetry.space_group_name_H-M   'P 1'
#
loop_
_entity.id
_entity.type
_entity.pdbx_description
1 polymer ?
#
loop_
_entity_poly.entity_id
_entity_poly.type
_entity_poly.pdbx_seq_one_letter_code
_entity_poly.pdbx_strand_id
1 'polypeptide(L)'
;GVQAGINPDQTNHLAGLAVIGLGTELKGKIPGQLWVYYEWASGSDTPGNGWHHYFPRAHRHLGYIDLFGRRNLNDVNVRWDYQPTESLELRVHYHYFSLANSSDVPYNTNMTPFAGLGANTSGSSSLGHEIDLLATLKLNERLKFQLGYSHFFAGAYYQTTPGVPHSGDARFFYTQMSL
;
A
#
# COMPACT_ATOMS: atom_id res chain seq x y z
N GLY A 1 10.02 -13.03 3.16
CA GLY A 1 9.59 -13.72 4.39
C GLY A 1 8.70 -14.92 4.08
N VAL A 2 8.75 -15.91 4.94
CA VAL A 2 7.87 -17.09 4.89
C VAL A 2 7.23 -17.28 6.26
N GLN A 3 5.95 -17.63 6.28
CA GLN A 3 5.20 -18.04 7.46
C GLN A 3 4.74 -19.48 7.25
N ALA A 4 5.01 -20.35 8.20
CA ALA A 4 4.59 -21.74 8.21
C ALA A 4 4.04 -22.10 9.59
N GLY A 5 3.00 -22.90 9.63
CA GLY A 5 2.35 -23.33 10.86
C GLY A 5 1.16 -24.24 10.62
N ILE A 6 0.37 -24.39 11.64
CA ILE A 6 -0.88 -25.16 11.62
C ILE A 6 -2.00 -24.21 12.05
N ASN A 7 -3.05 -24.11 11.25
CA ASN A 7 -4.23 -23.33 11.54
C ASN A 7 -5.06 -24.00 12.66
N PRO A 8 -5.99 -23.28 13.31
CA PRO A 8 -6.89 -23.84 14.34
C PRO A 8 -7.72 -25.04 13.84
N ASP A 9 -8.02 -25.10 12.55
CA ASP A 9 -8.75 -26.21 11.87
C ASP A 9 -7.84 -27.40 11.50
N GLN A 10 -6.60 -27.43 11.99
CA GLN A 10 -5.56 -28.44 11.71
C GLN A 10 -5.06 -28.46 10.27
N THR A 11 -5.39 -27.47 9.44
CA THR A 11 -4.80 -27.32 8.09
C THR A 11 -3.42 -26.68 8.16
N ASN A 12 -2.55 -27.01 7.20
CA ASN A 12 -1.24 -26.39 7.10
C ASN A 12 -1.36 -24.94 6.64
N HIS A 13 -0.68 -24.04 7.35
CA HIS A 13 -0.51 -22.65 6.95
C HIS A 13 0.85 -22.48 6.27
N LEU A 14 0.85 -21.96 5.05
CA LEU A 14 2.06 -21.54 4.34
C LEU A 14 1.78 -20.23 3.62
N ALA A 15 2.50 -19.20 3.98
CA ALA A 15 2.33 -17.87 3.41
C ALA A 15 3.68 -17.21 3.14
N GLY A 16 3.73 -16.30 2.16
CA GLY A 16 4.94 -15.64 1.73
C GLY A 16 4.81 -14.13 1.55
N LEU A 17 5.93 -13.45 1.70
CA LEU A 17 6.12 -12.03 1.41
C LEU A 17 7.41 -11.85 0.63
N ALA A 18 7.35 -11.07 -0.44
CA ALA A 18 8.53 -10.64 -1.18
C ALA A 18 8.46 -9.13 -1.45
N VAL A 19 9.59 -8.45 -1.31
CA VAL A 19 9.76 -7.04 -1.69
C VAL A 19 11.07 -6.95 -2.46
N ILE A 20 11.02 -6.38 -3.65
CA ILE A 20 12.20 -6.07 -4.46
C ILE A 20 12.11 -4.63 -4.93
N GLY A 21 13.22 -3.93 -4.95
CA GLY A 21 13.29 -2.55 -5.40
C GLY A 21 14.59 -2.23 -6.10
N LEU A 22 14.50 -1.34 -7.08
CA LEU A 22 15.64 -0.77 -7.80
C LEU A 22 15.53 0.74 -7.74
N GLY A 23 16.63 1.41 -7.51
CA GLY A 23 16.69 2.86 -7.44
C GLY A 23 17.87 3.45 -8.20
N THR A 24 17.70 4.68 -8.62
CA THR A 24 18.74 5.46 -9.30
C THR A 24 18.67 6.94 -8.91
N GLU A 25 19.79 7.61 -8.98
CA GLU A 25 19.86 9.06 -8.87
C GLU A 25 19.63 9.70 -10.23
N LEU A 26 18.62 10.57 -10.31
CA LEU A 26 18.35 11.37 -11.51
C LEU A 26 19.12 12.68 -11.43
N LYS A 27 19.75 13.06 -12.56
CA LYS A 27 20.50 14.31 -12.74
C LYS A 27 19.89 15.14 -13.86
N GLY A 28 20.10 16.45 -13.84
CA GLY A 28 19.65 17.35 -14.89
C GLY A 28 18.36 18.09 -14.55
N LYS A 29 17.40 18.14 -15.48
CA LYS A 29 16.20 18.99 -15.35
C LYS A 29 15.20 18.51 -14.28
N ILE A 30 15.18 17.23 -14.00
CA ILE A 30 14.32 16.61 -12.97
C ILE A 30 15.24 15.79 -12.06
N PRO A 31 15.98 16.47 -11.15
CA PRO A 31 16.91 15.79 -10.25
C PRO A 31 16.15 15.07 -9.13
N GLY A 32 16.82 14.14 -8.45
CA GLY A 32 16.27 13.43 -7.30
C GLY A 32 16.60 11.96 -7.30
N GLN A 33 15.96 11.22 -6.42
CA GLN A 33 16.08 9.76 -6.34
C GLN A 33 14.80 9.13 -6.87
N LEU A 34 14.91 8.26 -7.84
CA LEU A 34 13.82 7.47 -8.38
C LEU A 34 13.96 6.02 -7.91
N TRP A 35 12.89 5.49 -7.36
CA TRP A 35 12.79 4.10 -6.94
C TRP A 35 11.57 3.44 -7.58
N VAL A 36 11.73 2.18 -7.99
CA VAL A 36 10.65 1.31 -8.44
C VAL A 36 10.66 0.09 -7.54
N TYR A 37 9.51 -0.27 -6.98
CA TYR A 37 9.33 -1.43 -6.12
C TYR A 37 8.25 -2.35 -6.66
N TYR A 38 8.42 -3.63 -6.39
CA TYR A 38 7.37 -4.63 -6.43
C TYR A 38 7.28 -5.31 -5.06
N GLU A 39 6.10 -5.27 -4.48
CA GLU A 39 5.79 -5.95 -3.24
C GLU A 39 4.69 -7.00 -3.49
N TRP A 40 4.90 -8.17 -2.96
CA TRP A 40 3.96 -9.28 -3.01
C TRP A 40 3.75 -9.85 -1.62
N ALA A 41 2.49 -10.05 -1.25
CA ALA A 41 2.09 -10.76 -0.05
C ALA A 41 1.01 -11.78 -0.42
N SER A 42 1.21 -13.04 -0.09
CA SER A 42 0.30 -14.11 -0.46
C SER A 42 -1.10 -13.92 0.13
N GLY A 43 -2.11 -14.20 -0.70
CA GLY A 43 -3.46 -14.56 -0.28
C GLY A 43 -3.62 -16.07 -0.13
N SER A 44 -4.85 -16.54 -0.08
CA SER A 44 -5.20 -17.95 0.01
C SER A 44 -6.57 -18.20 -0.61
N ASP A 45 -6.81 -19.42 -1.12
CA ASP A 45 -8.15 -19.84 -1.54
C ASP A 45 -9.11 -19.99 -0.35
N THR A 46 -8.56 -20.09 0.86
CA THR A 46 -9.30 -20.01 2.12
C THR A 46 -9.06 -18.65 2.74
N PRO A 47 -10.06 -17.75 2.79
CA PRO A 47 -9.91 -16.41 3.36
C PRO A 47 -9.33 -16.44 4.78
N GLY A 48 -8.35 -15.57 5.04
CA GLY A 48 -7.66 -15.50 6.33
C GLY A 48 -6.33 -16.28 6.42
N ASN A 49 -6.03 -17.17 5.47
CA ASN A 49 -4.83 -18.00 5.48
C ASN A 49 -3.60 -17.40 4.75
N GLY A 50 -3.71 -16.23 4.15
CA GLY A 50 -2.59 -15.55 3.51
C GLY A 50 -1.57 -14.99 4.51
N TRP A 51 -0.59 -14.28 4.00
CA TRP A 51 0.45 -13.63 4.80
C TRP A 51 -0.16 -12.81 5.94
N HIS A 52 0.38 -12.94 7.14
CA HIS A 52 -0.04 -12.14 8.31
C HIS A 52 1.07 -11.16 8.72
N HIS A 53 0.73 -9.90 8.73
CA HIS A 53 1.61 -8.77 9.00
C HIS A 53 1.41 -8.30 10.45
N TYR A 54 2.29 -8.74 11.35
CA TYR A 54 2.15 -8.49 12.80
C TYR A 54 2.30 -7.02 13.20
N PHE A 55 3.12 -6.26 12.46
CA PHE A 55 3.42 -4.85 12.76
C PHE A 55 3.17 -4.01 11.51
N PRO A 56 1.93 -3.62 11.24
CA PRO A 56 1.59 -2.83 10.06
C PRO A 56 2.24 -1.44 10.13
N ARG A 57 2.92 -1.07 9.05
CA ARG A 57 3.36 0.29 8.74
C ARG A 57 2.90 0.62 7.33
N ALA A 58 1.62 0.42 7.06
CA ALA A 58 1.04 0.55 5.73
C ALA A 58 1.30 1.96 5.18
N HIS A 59 1.02 2.98 5.95
CA HIS A 59 1.25 4.39 5.64
C HIS A 59 2.64 4.72 5.06
N ARG A 60 3.65 3.98 5.43
CA ARG A 60 5.01 4.19 4.91
C ARG A 60 5.28 3.49 3.57
N HIS A 61 4.57 2.39 3.30
CA HIS A 61 4.93 1.45 2.24
C HIS A 61 3.80 1.16 1.26
N LEU A 62 2.55 1.29 1.67
CA LEU A 62 1.35 0.88 0.91
C LEU A 62 0.37 2.03 0.71
N GLY A 63 0.91 3.25 0.51
CA GLY A 63 0.13 4.47 0.34
C GLY A 63 -0.28 5.15 1.65
N TYR A 64 -0.54 6.43 1.59
CA TYR A 64 -0.81 7.26 2.76
C TYR A 64 -2.28 7.26 3.18
N ILE A 65 -3.19 6.72 2.36
CA ILE A 65 -4.61 6.57 2.72
C ILE A 65 -4.82 5.35 3.64
N ASP A 66 -3.84 4.43 3.72
CA ASP A 66 -3.90 3.23 4.57
C ASP A 66 -5.08 2.29 4.25
N LEU A 67 -5.41 2.14 2.96
CA LEU A 67 -6.54 1.30 2.54
C LEU A 67 -6.26 -0.19 2.71
N PHE A 68 -5.01 -0.62 2.42
CA PHE A 68 -4.68 -2.03 2.33
C PHE A 68 -3.64 -2.46 3.34
N GLY A 69 -3.86 -3.64 3.92
CA GLY A 69 -2.87 -4.39 4.66
C GLY A 69 -2.04 -5.29 3.74
N ARG A 70 -0.87 -5.69 4.21
CA ARG A 70 0.05 -6.56 3.46
C ARG A 70 -0.39 -8.02 3.58
N ARG A 71 -1.53 -8.35 2.96
CA ARG A 71 -2.09 -9.69 2.77
C ARG A 71 -2.88 -9.70 1.48
N ASN A 72 -2.71 -10.76 0.68
CA ASN A 72 -3.33 -10.90 -0.62
C ASN A 72 -3.15 -9.68 -1.51
N LEU A 73 -1.93 -9.15 -1.56
CA LEU A 73 -1.64 -7.87 -2.18
C LEU A 73 -0.42 -7.96 -3.09
N ASN A 74 -0.55 -7.44 -4.30
CA ASN A 74 0.55 -6.95 -5.10
C ASN A 74 0.52 -5.43 -5.08
N ASP A 75 1.68 -4.81 -4.91
CA ASP A 75 1.88 -3.38 -5.08
C ASP A 75 3.07 -3.15 -6.01
N VAL A 76 2.80 -2.58 -7.18
CA VAL A 76 3.84 -2.02 -8.05
C VAL A 76 3.87 -0.54 -7.78
N ASN A 77 5.00 -0.03 -7.27
CA ASN A 77 5.06 1.37 -6.92
C ASN A 77 6.31 2.08 -7.45
N VAL A 78 6.16 3.37 -7.69
CA VAL A 78 7.21 4.27 -8.16
C VAL A 78 7.28 5.48 -7.24
N ARG A 79 8.43 5.70 -6.65
CA ARG A 79 8.68 6.83 -5.75
C ARG A 79 9.78 7.73 -6.29
N TRP A 80 9.49 9.02 -6.34
CA TRP A 80 10.45 10.05 -6.65
C TRP A 80 10.61 11.00 -5.46
N ASP A 81 11.83 11.11 -4.96
CA ASP A 81 12.22 11.99 -3.87
C ASP A 81 13.10 13.11 -4.43
N TYR A 82 12.74 14.35 -4.18
CA TYR A 82 13.48 15.53 -4.62
C TYR A 82 13.70 16.51 -3.47
N GLN A 83 14.92 16.98 -3.33
CA GLN A 83 15.31 17.95 -2.31
C GLN A 83 15.81 19.24 -2.99
N PRO A 84 14.91 20.20 -3.29
CA PRO A 84 15.28 21.46 -3.95
C PRO A 84 16.16 22.37 -3.09
N THR A 85 16.03 22.29 -1.76
CA THR A 85 16.85 23.02 -0.79
C THR A 85 17.19 22.14 0.41
N GLU A 86 18.10 22.54 1.26
CA GLU A 86 18.45 21.81 2.49
C GLU A 86 17.25 21.65 3.45
N SER A 87 16.29 22.58 3.35
CA SER A 87 15.11 22.61 4.23
C SER A 87 13.85 22.01 3.62
N LEU A 88 13.76 21.82 2.30
CA LEU A 88 12.54 21.34 1.62
C LEU A 88 12.80 20.00 0.94
N GLU A 89 11.98 19.02 1.29
CA GLU A 89 11.93 17.71 0.64
C GLU A 89 10.54 17.50 0.02
N LEU A 90 10.50 17.10 -1.24
CA LEU A 90 9.29 16.78 -1.98
C LEU A 90 9.30 15.30 -2.33
N ARG A 91 8.15 14.64 -2.24
CA ARG A 91 7.96 13.25 -2.65
C ARG A 91 6.71 13.12 -3.49
N VAL A 92 6.84 12.37 -4.58
CA VAL A 92 5.72 11.81 -5.33
C VAL A 92 5.83 10.29 -5.25
N HIS A 93 4.77 9.64 -4.81
CA HIS A 93 4.71 8.18 -4.72
C HIS A 93 3.45 7.71 -5.44
N TYR A 94 3.60 6.81 -6.39
CA TYR A 94 2.52 6.20 -7.13
C TYR A 94 2.47 4.72 -6.82
N HIS A 95 1.28 4.19 -6.60
CA HIS A 95 1.01 2.80 -6.33
C HIS A 95 -0.02 2.24 -7.32
N TYR A 96 0.19 1.01 -7.75
CA TYR A 96 -0.83 0.18 -8.39
C TYR A 96 -1.06 -1.07 -7.54
N PHE A 97 -2.25 -1.18 -6.99
CA PHE A 97 -2.65 -2.27 -6.11
C PHE A 97 -3.49 -3.30 -6.85
N SER A 98 -3.15 -4.58 -6.64
CA SER A 98 -3.96 -5.69 -7.12
C SER A 98 -3.94 -6.87 -6.15
N LEU A 99 -4.94 -7.74 -6.21
CA LEU A 99 -4.95 -8.98 -5.44
C LEU A 99 -3.87 -9.94 -5.95
N ALA A 100 -3.16 -10.60 -5.03
CA ALA A 100 -2.21 -11.66 -5.34
C ALA A 100 -2.94 -12.98 -5.71
N ASN A 101 -4.11 -13.20 -5.12
CA ASN A 101 -5.02 -14.31 -5.41
C ASN A 101 -6.43 -13.74 -5.59
N SER A 102 -7.01 -13.94 -6.78
CA SER A 102 -8.35 -13.44 -7.11
C SER A 102 -9.49 -14.22 -6.44
N SER A 103 -9.22 -15.38 -5.84
CA SER A 103 -10.19 -16.13 -5.04
C SER A 103 -10.32 -15.62 -3.60
N ASP A 104 -9.39 -14.77 -3.16
CA ASP A 104 -9.38 -14.15 -1.84
C ASP A 104 -9.81 -12.68 -1.94
N VAL A 105 -9.95 -12.01 -0.81
CA VAL A 105 -10.41 -10.63 -0.67
C VAL A 105 -9.26 -9.70 -0.28
N PRO A 106 -9.39 -8.38 -0.45
CA PRO A 106 -8.46 -7.43 0.14
C PRO A 106 -8.63 -7.36 1.66
N TYR A 107 -7.57 -6.97 2.34
CA TYR A 107 -7.53 -6.84 3.80
C TYR A 107 -7.19 -5.41 4.20
N ASN A 108 -7.82 -4.94 5.28
CA ASN A 108 -7.49 -3.68 5.93
C ASN A 108 -6.09 -3.73 6.58
N THR A 109 -5.56 -2.59 6.96
CA THR A 109 -4.25 -2.47 7.63
C THR A 109 -4.14 -3.27 8.93
N ASN A 110 -5.26 -3.54 9.61
CA ASN A 110 -5.33 -4.40 10.80
C ASN A 110 -5.50 -5.89 10.47
N MET A 111 -5.34 -6.29 9.22
CA MET A 111 -5.46 -7.67 8.72
C MET A 111 -6.87 -8.26 8.77
N THR A 112 -7.91 -7.46 9.00
CA THR A 112 -9.29 -7.91 8.85
C THR A 112 -9.70 -7.88 7.38
N PRO A 113 -10.48 -8.87 6.87
CA PRO A 113 -11.03 -8.80 5.54
C PRO A 113 -11.99 -7.61 5.40
N PHE A 114 -12.18 -7.12 4.20
CA PHE A 114 -13.19 -6.11 3.93
C PHE A 114 -14.56 -6.60 4.39
N ALA A 115 -15.29 -5.72 5.09
CA ALA A 115 -16.57 -6.07 5.69
C ALA A 115 -17.58 -6.61 4.65
N GLY A 116 -18.27 -7.70 4.99
CA GLY A 116 -19.29 -8.32 4.15
C GLY A 116 -18.77 -9.19 3.02
N LEU A 117 -17.43 -9.35 2.89
CA LEU A 117 -16.83 -10.17 1.84
C LEU A 117 -16.34 -11.50 2.42
N GLY A 118 -16.95 -12.61 1.97
CA GLY A 118 -16.45 -13.97 2.23
C GLY A 118 -15.44 -14.44 1.21
N ALA A 119 -15.65 -14.08 -0.08
CA ALA A 119 -14.75 -14.37 -1.19
C ALA A 119 -14.92 -13.31 -2.28
N ASN A 120 -13.94 -13.18 -3.17
CA ASN A 120 -14.04 -12.31 -4.32
C ASN A 120 -15.04 -12.87 -5.33
N THR A 121 -16.24 -12.27 -5.41
CA THR A 121 -17.31 -12.70 -6.32
C THR A 121 -17.20 -12.08 -7.70
N SER A 122 -16.37 -11.04 -7.89
CA SER A 122 -16.21 -10.38 -9.19
C SER A 122 -15.17 -11.04 -10.09
N GLY A 123 -14.24 -11.80 -9.51
CA GLY A 123 -13.07 -12.32 -10.22
C GLY A 123 -12.04 -11.24 -10.61
N SER A 124 -12.32 -9.97 -10.34
CA SER A 124 -11.37 -8.88 -10.64
C SER A 124 -10.28 -8.81 -9.58
N SER A 125 -9.03 -8.69 -10.00
CA SER A 125 -7.89 -8.46 -9.11
C SER A 125 -7.48 -7.00 -9.00
N SER A 126 -7.91 -6.10 -9.88
CA SER A 126 -7.49 -4.70 -9.89
C SER A 126 -8.16 -3.92 -8.77
N LEU A 127 -7.40 -3.61 -7.71
CA LEU A 127 -7.89 -2.80 -6.59
C LEU A 127 -7.90 -1.30 -6.91
N GLY A 128 -6.88 -0.80 -7.60
CA GLY A 128 -6.84 0.61 -7.98
C GLY A 128 -5.43 1.19 -7.95
N HIS A 129 -5.39 2.52 -8.00
CA HIS A 129 -4.17 3.30 -8.03
C HIS A 129 -4.20 4.36 -6.93
N GLU A 130 -3.06 4.63 -6.30
CA GLU A 130 -2.92 5.74 -5.37
C GLU A 130 -1.77 6.64 -5.81
N ILE A 131 -1.96 7.94 -5.69
CA ILE A 131 -0.91 8.93 -5.85
C ILE A 131 -0.79 9.74 -4.57
N ASP A 132 0.43 9.79 -4.03
CA ASP A 132 0.77 10.53 -2.83
C ASP A 132 1.71 11.69 -3.18
N LEU A 133 1.38 12.86 -2.70
CA LEU A 133 2.17 14.08 -2.83
C LEU A 133 2.53 14.58 -1.43
N LEU A 134 3.83 14.68 -1.13
CA LEU A 134 4.31 15.12 0.17
C LEU A 134 5.29 16.26 0.02
N ALA A 135 5.18 17.22 0.92
CA ALA A 135 6.17 18.28 1.12
C ALA A 135 6.58 18.30 2.59
N THR A 136 7.86 18.13 2.87
CA THR A 136 8.42 18.21 4.22
C THR A 136 9.34 19.40 4.33
N LEU A 137 9.03 20.33 5.24
CA LEU A 137 9.81 21.52 5.53
C LEU A 137 10.52 21.34 6.88
N LYS A 138 11.85 21.38 6.87
CA LYS A 138 12.68 21.46 8.07
C LYS A 138 12.75 22.92 8.52
N LEU A 139 12.02 23.27 9.58
CA LEU A 139 11.99 24.62 10.12
C LEU A 139 13.26 24.94 10.92
N ASN A 140 13.81 23.93 11.59
CA ASN A 140 15.12 23.95 12.25
C ASN A 140 15.59 22.51 12.50
N GLU A 141 16.70 22.32 13.25
CA GLU A 141 17.29 21.00 13.51
C GLU A 141 16.36 20.02 14.25
N ARG A 142 15.35 20.53 14.96
CA ARG A 142 14.44 19.74 15.79
C ARG A 142 13.00 19.72 15.29
N LEU A 143 12.61 20.68 14.44
CA LEU A 143 11.23 20.88 14.06
C LEU A 143 11.04 20.67 12.56
N LYS A 144 10.17 19.73 12.21
CA LYS A 144 9.74 19.45 10.83
C LYS A 144 8.24 19.63 10.72
N PHE A 145 7.81 20.22 9.62
CA PHE A 145 6.41 20.30 9.21
C PHE A 145 6.22 19.52 7.92
N GLN A 146 5.22 18.66 7.87
CA GLN A 146 4.87 17.89 6.68
C GLN A 146 3.45 18.19 6.26
N LEU A 147 3.27 18.35 4.95
CA LEU A 147 2.00 18.48 4.26
C LEU A 147 1.87 17.29 3.31
N GLY A 148 0.73 16.61 3.32
CA GLY A 148 0.47 15.49 2.44
C GLY A 148 -0.92 15.57 1.81
N TYR A 149 -0.99 15.12 0.54
CA TYR A 149 -2.23 14.88 -0.17
C TYR A 149 -2.13 13.55 -0.89
N SER A 150 -3.15 12.73 -0.75
CA SER A 150 -3.26 11.43 -1.42
C SER A 150 -4.60 11.29 -2.12
N HIS A 151 -4.58 10.62 -3.27
CA HIS A 151 -5.78 10.29 -4.04
C HIS A 151 -5.73 8.84 -4.50
N PHE A 152 -6.72 8.08 -4.09
CA PHE A 152 -6.94 6.71 -4.55
C PHE A 152 -8.04 6.70 -5.61
N PHE A 153 -7.75 6.07 -6.74
CA PHE A 153 -8.65 5.81 -7.86
C PHE A 153 -9.09 4.36 -7.79
N ALA A 154 -10.36 4.11 -7.53
CA ALA A 154 -10.91 2.78 -7.35
C ALA A 154 -10.84 1.96 -8.64
N GLY A 155 -10.30 0.75 -8.56
CA GLY A 155 -10.18 -0.19 -9.67
C GLY A 155 -11.44 -1.01 -9.91
N ALA A 156 -11.36 -1.93 -10.88
CA ALA A 156 -12.48 -2.76 -11.29
C ALA A 156 -13.03 -3.66 -10.17
N TYR A 157 -12.21 -4.03 -9.18
CA TYR A 157 -12.68 -4.76 -8.00
C TYR A 157 -13.82 -4.05 -7.30
N TYR A 158 -13.70 -2.75 -7.05
CA TYR A 158 -14.72 -1.93 -6.39
C TYR A 158 -15.98 -1.73 -7.23
N GLN A 159 -15.83 -1.70 -8.55
CA GLN A 159 -16.96 -1.50 -9.48
C GLN A 159 -17.80 -2.76 -9.66
N THR A 160 -17.20 -3.94 -9.48
CA THR A 160 -17.81 -5.23 -9.82
C THR A 160 -18.10 -6.12 -8.63
N THR A 161 -17.60 -5.77 -7.41
CA THR A 161 -17.79 -6.56 -6.20
C THR A 161 -18.89 -5.95 -5.33
N PRO A 162 -20.02 -6.63 -5.09
CA PRO A 162 -21.06 -6.15 -4.17
C PRO A 162 -20.56 -6.10 -2.73
N GLY A 163 -21.06 -5.13 -1.96
CA GLY A 163 -20.81 -5.05 -0.52
C GLY A 163 -19.43 -4.54 -0.10
N VAL A 164 -18.63 -4.00 -1.04
CA VAL A 164 -17.37 -3.31 -0.69
C VAL A 164 -17.63 -2.13 0.26
N PRO A 165 -16.70 -1.81 1.18
CA PRO A 165 -16.91 -0.75 2.19
C PRO A 165 -17.15 0.64 1.57
N HIS A 166 -16.59 0.88 0.39
CA HIS A 166 -16.74 2.11 -0.39
C HIS A 166 -16.61 1.77 -1.88
N SER A 167 -17.38 2.43 -2.71
CA SER A 167 -17.49 2.14 -4.14
C SER A 167 -16.78 3.15 -5.04
N GLY A 168 -16.14 4.15 -4.47
CA GLY A 168 -15.56 5.27 -5.21
C GLY A 168 -14.13 5.60 -4.78
N ASP A 169 -13.64 6.65 -5.44
CA ASP A 169 -12.33 7.21 -5.14
C ASP A 169 -12.26 7.76 -3.71
N ALA A 170 -11.07 7.69 -3.11
CA ALA A 170 -10.81 8.26 -1.81
C ALA A 170 -9.77 9.39 -1.91
N ARG A 171 -9.88 10.38 -1.03
CA ARG A 171 -8.94 11.49 -0.92
C ARG A 171 -8.56 11.69 0.52
N PHE A 172 -7.28 11.96 0.74
CA PHE A 172 -6.74 12.18 2.06
C PHE A 172 -5.82 13.39 2.07
N PHE A 173 -6.02 14.27 3.03
CA PHE A 173 -5.18 15.43 3.25
C PHE A 173 -4.77 15.48 4.72
N TYR A 174 -3.50 15.73 4.99
CA TYR A 174 -3.01 15.82 6.35
C TYR A 174 -1.87 16.82 6.50
N THR A 175 -1.69 17.25 7.74
CA THR A 175 -0.52 18.00 8.20
C THR A 175 0.06 17.30 9.42
N GLN A 176 1.38 17.27 9.52
CA GLN A 176 2.08 16.70 10.66
C GLN A 176 3.21 17.61 11.10
N MET A 177 3.34 17.82 12.40
CA MET A 177 4.48 18.46 13.00
C MET A 177 5.24 17.43 13.84
N SER A 178 6.56 17.38 13.68
CA SER A 178 7.45 16.46 14.40
C SER A 178 8.57 17.26 15.06
N LEU A 179 8.83 16.96 16.35
CA LEU A 179 9.88 17.53 17.20
C LEU A 179 11.03 16.56 17.34
#